data_35cb7436ae20a5e77820afb06eb5b41e
#
_entry.id   35cb7436ae20a5e77820afb06eb5b41e
#
_cell.length_a   1.000
_cell.length_b   1.000
_cell.length_c   1.000
_cell.angle_alpha   90.00
_cell.angle_beta   90.00
_cell.angle_gamma   90.00
#
_symmetry.space_group_name_H-M   'P 1'
#
loop_
_entity.id
_entity.type
_entity.pdbx_description
1 polymer ?
#
loop_
_entity_poly.entity_id
_entity_poly.type
_entity_poly.pdbx_seq_one_letter_code
_entity_poly.pdbx_strand_id
1 'polypeptide(L)'
;PIKAQEVKDKVDADFIVSYLKAVNEKLDNTPFKLGYRAANEAILYVAASQNFCQKNIASVIDEFTTMKILSRIEGDTTKLRVDDNSDKTILDELETVINDFLKPANKPAVPQEEQPAEENANGEDNAPVEDVVVAAPVELKSLDKIKRMKEQLKRNSFVSYWD
;
A
#
# COMPACT_ATOMS: atom_id res chain seq x y z
N PRO A 1 19.05 10.18 14.83
CA PRO A 1 18.10 9.72 13.83
C PRO A 1 17.49 8.38 14.27
N ILE A 2 16.16 8.30 14.27
CA ILE A 2 15.39 7.10 14.61
C ILE A 2 15.71 6.00 13.58
N LYS A 3 15.97 4.77 14.04
CA LYS A 3 16.22 3.64 13.16
C LYS A 3 14.93 2.81 12.98
N ALA A 4 14.76 2.17 11.83
CA ALA A 4 13.62 1.30 11.56
C ALA A 4 13.47 0.20 12.62
N GLN A 5 14.58 -0.32 13.15
CA GLN A 5 14.60 -1.32 14.22
C GLN A 5 13.93 -0.85 15.53
N GLU A 6 13.98 0.45 15.82
CA GLU A 6 13.40 1.04 17.04
C GLU A 6 11.88 1.22 16.96
N VAL A 7 11.32 1.20 15.76
CA VAL A 7 9.90 1.43 15.52
C VAL A 7 9.17 0.24 14.90
N LYS A 8 9.88 -0.82 14.53
CA LYS A 8 9.27 -1.99 13.86
C LYS A 8 8.16 -2.65 14.69
N ASP A 9 8.29 -2.63 16.02
CA ASP A 9 7.31 -3.22 16.94
C ASP A 9 6.06 -2.32 17.14
N LYS A 10 6.09 -1.11 16.59
CA LYS A 10 4.99 -0.14 16.64
C LYS A 10 4.14 -0.14 15.36
N VAL A 11 4.53 -0.90 14.35
CA VAL A 11 3.86 -1.01 13.06
C VAL A 11 3.78 -2.47 12.65
N ASP A 12 2.89 -2.81 11.74
CA ASP A 12 2.86 -4.16 11.14
C ASP A 12 4.02 -4.32 10.13
N ALA A 13 5.22 -4.55 10.70
CA ALA A 13 6.45 -4.69 9.91
C ALA A 13 6.42 -5.94 9.02
N ASP A 14 5.74 -7.01 9.46
CA ASP A 14 5.62 -8.25 8.68
C ASP A 14 4.77 -8.04 7.43
N PHE A 15 3.68 -7.29 7.55
CA PHE A 15 2.87 -6.89 6.40
C PHE A 15 3.69 -6.04 5.41
N ILE A 16 4.40 -5.03 5.90
CA ILE A 16 5.21 -4.13 5.07
C ILE A 16 6.28 -4.94 4.31
N VAL A 17 7.00 -5.81 5.01
CA VAL A 17 8.06 -6.62 4.42
C VAL A 17 7.51 -7.63 3.42
N SER A 18 6.37 -8.26 3.72
CA SER A 18 5.72 -9.23 2.82
C SER A 18 5.25 -8.56 1.54
N TYR A 19 4.63 -7.38 1.64
CA TYR A 19 4.24 -6.57 0.49
C TYR A 19 5.45 -6.20 -0.39
N LEU A 20 6.51 -5.65 0.22
CA LEU A 20 7.71 -5.25 -0.53
C LEU A 20 8.45 -6.43 -1.16
N LYS A 21 8.42 -7.61 -0.54
CA LYS A 21 8.94 -8.85 -1.15
C LYS A 21 8.13 -9.22 -2.38
N ALA A 22 6.80 -9.23 -2.28
CA ALA A 22 5.93 -9.55 -3.42
C ALA A 22 6.13 -8.56 -4.59
N VAL A 23 6.24 -7.26 -4.30
CA VAL A 23 6.61 -6.24 -5.30
C VAL A 23 7.96 -6.55 -5.91
N ASN A 24 8.95 -6.86 -5.10
CA ASN A 24 10.32 -7.08 -5.55
C ASN A 24 10.49 -8.34 -6.40
N GLU A 25 9.69 -9.38 -6.14
CA GLU A 25 9.59 -10.57 -6.99
C GLU A 25 9.12 -10.22 -8.40
N LYS A 26 8.16 -9.29 -8.52
CA LYS A 26 7.67 -8.82 -9.83
C LYS A 26 8.64 -7.89 -10.55
N LEU A 27 9.54 -7.27 -9.81
CA LEU A 27 10.60 -6.42 -10.34
C LEU A 27 11.93 -7.17 -10.53
N ASP A 28 11.94 -8.48 -10.30
CA ASP A 28 13.17 -9.27 -10.47
C ASP A 28 13.65 -9.21 -11.94
N ASN A 29 14.96 -9.23 -12.13
CA ASN A 29 15.61 -9.04 -13.42
C ASN A 29 15.32 -7.70 -14.14
N THR A 30 14.75 -6.73 -13.44
CA THR A 30 14.54 -5.38 -13.94
C THR A 30 15.47 -4.36 -13.25
N PRO A 31 15.77 -3.22 -13.88
CA PRO A 31 16.54 -2.16 -13.24
C PRO A 31 15.77 -1.47 -12.09
N PHE A 32 14.51 -1.81 -11.90
CA PHE A 32 13.60 -1.20 -10.91
C PHE A 32 13.55 -1.94 -9.58
N LYS A 33 14.26 -3.06 -9.47
CA LYS A 33 14.34 -3.86 -8.24
C LYS A 33 14.66 -3.00 -7.04
N LEU A 34 13.93 -3.21 -5.94
CA LEU A 34 14.10 -2.46 -4.71
C LEU A 34 15.35 -2.93 -3.96
N GLY A 35 16.15 -1.98 -3.51
CA GLY A 35 17.31 -2.25 -2.66
C GLY A 35 16.91 -2.43 -1.19
N TYR A 36 17.88 -2.85 -0.40
CA TYR A 36 17.74 -3.14 1.04
C TYR A 36 17.15 -2.00 1.88
N ARG A 37 17.37 -0.76 1.44
CA ARG A 37 16.88 0.43 2.16
C ARG A 37 15.38 0.63 2.06
N ALA A 38 14.74 0.10 1.01
CA ALA A 38 13.31 0.34 0.78
C ALA A 38 12.44 -0.16 1.94
N ALA A 39 12.76 -1.33 2.52
CA ALA A 39 12.02 -1.85 3.66
C ALA A 39 12.18 -0.96 4.91
N ASN A 40 13.38 -0.51 5.20
CA ASN A 40 13.63 0.39 6.32
C ASN A 40 12.92 1.74 6.14
N GLU A 41 12.97 2.30 4.93
CA GLU A 41 12.29 3.56 4.59
C GLU A 41 10.76 3.40 4.72
N ALA A 42 10.20 2.28 4.27
CA ALA A 42 8.76 2.00 4.37
C ALA A 42 8.31 1.88 5.84
N ILE A 43 9.05 1.14 6.66
CA ILE A 43 8.76 0.99 8.10
C ILE A 43 8.79 2.36 8.80
N LEU A 44 9.80 3.17 8.54
CA LEU A 44 9.90 4.52 9.11
C LEU A 44 8.79 5.45 8.63
N TYR A 45 8.44 5.36 7.34
CA TYR A 45 7.37 6.16 6.75
C TYR A 45 6.00 5.79 7.34
N VAL A 46 5.72 4.49 7.49
CA VAL A 46 4.49 4.01 8.13
C VAL A 46 4.42 4.44 9.59
N ALA A 47 5.50 4.25 10.35
CA ALA A 47 5.55 4.66 11.75
C ALA A 47 5.30 6.17 11.94
N ALA A 48 5.91 7.00 11.11
CA ALA A 48 5.68 8.43 11.14
C ALA A 48 4.23 8.79 10.79
N SER A 49 3.70 8.22 9.70
CA SER A 49 2.35 8.52 9.22
C SER A 49 1.26 8.07 10.18
N GLN A 50 1.42 6.93 10.83
CA GLN A 50 0.46 6.45 11.84
C GLN A 50 0.50 7.29 13.11
N ASN A 51 1.70 7.70 13.56
CA ASN A 51 1.82 8.54 14.76
C ASN A 51 1.26 9.95 14.57
N PHE A 52 1.43 10.55 13.39
CA PHE A 52 1.04 11.95 13.16
C PHE A 52 -0.30 12.12 12.48
N CYS A 53 -0.73 11.17 11.67
CA CYS A 53 -1.90 11.31 10.80
C CYS A 53 -2.99 10.26 11.02
N GLN A 54 -2.79 9.28 11.89
CA GLN A 54 -3.71 8.15 12.15
C GLN A 54 -4.22 7.47 10.86
N LYS A 55 -3.39 7.45 9.82
CA LYS A 55 -3.74 6.85 8.54
C LYS A 55 -3.76 5.32 8.62
N ASN A 56 -4.66 4.72 7.87
CA ASN A 56 -4.68 3.29 7.62
C ASN A 56 -3.37 2.84 6.95
N ILE A 57 -2.81 1.70 7.36
CA ILE A 57 -1.56 1.16 6.83
C ILE A 57 -1.59 0.98 5.30
N ALA A 58 -2.71 0.51 4.75
CA ALA A 58 -2.86 0.33 3.30
C ALA A 58 -2.73 1.67 2.55
N SER A 59 -3.34 2.74 3.06
CA SER A 59 -3.23 4.08 2.49
C SER A 59 -1.80 4.61 2.53
N VAL A 60 -1.06 4.37 3.62
CA VAL A 60 0.32 4.81 3.76
C VAL A 60 1.25 4.04 2.83
N ILE A 61 1.06 2.73 2.71
CA ILE A 61 1.83 1.89 1.79
C ILE A 61 1.50 2.23 0.34
N ASP A 62 0.27 2.58 0.02
CA ASP A 62 -0.14 3.06 -1.29
C ASP A 62 0.58 4.36 -1.68
N GLU A 63 0.66 5.32 -0.74
CA GLU A 63 1.44 6.55 -0.92
C GLU A 63 2.93 6.24 -1.13
N PHE A 64 3.50 5.35 -0.32
CA PHE A 64 4.89 4.91 -0.46
C PHE A 64 5.13 4.26 -1.82
N THR A 65 4.23 3.38 -2.27
CA THR A 65 4.28 2.71 -3.57
C THR A 65 4.30 3.74 -4.69
N THR A 66 3.41 4.72 -4.63
CA THR A 66 3.33 5.78 -5.64
C THR A 66 4.62 6.59 -5.70
N MET A 67 5.15 7.03 -4.53
CA MET A 67 6.30 7.93 -4.47
C MET A 67 7.64 7.23 -4.69
N LYS A 68 7.80 5.99 -4.22
CA LYS A 68 9.12 5.32 -4.18
C LYS A 68 9.27 4.18 -5.16
N ILE A 69 8.18 3.56 -5.58
CA ILE A 69 8.20 2.41 -6.48
C ILE A 69 7.84 2.85 -7.90
N LEU A 70 6.64 3.37 -8.09
CA LEU A 70 6.18 3.77 -9.42
C LEU A 70 7.00 4.91 -10.03
N SER A 71 7.50 5.83 -9.21
CA SER A 71 8.33 6.96 -9.67
C SER A 71 9.65 6.56 -10.32
N ARG A 72 10.06 5.30 -10.17
CA ARG A 72 11.29 4.75 -10.75
C ARG A 72 11.04 3.99 -12.06
N ILE A 73 9.77 3.72 -12.36
CA ILE A 73 9.40 2.90 -13.53
C ILE A 73 9.27 3.81 -14.74
N GLU A 74 10.16 3.58 -15.68
CA GLU A 74 10.17 4.30 -16.96
C GLU A 74 10.75 3.42 -18.07
N GLY A 75 10.26 3.58 -19.28
CA GLY A 75 10.80 2.89 -20.44
C GLY A 75 9.75 2.59 -21.49
N ASP A 76 10.19 1.88 -22.50
CA ASP A 76 9.37 1.39 -23.58
C ASP A 76 8.71 0.04 -23.28
N THR A 77 7.88 -0.43 -24.19
CA THR A 77 7.20 -1.73 -24.05
C THR A 77 8.17 -2.90 -23.93
N THR A 78 9.34 -2.84 -24.57
CA THR A 78 10.33 -3.92 -24.52
C THR A 78 10.96 -4.03 -23.12
N LYS A 79 11.32 -2.88 -22.54
CA LYS A 79 11.92 -2.79 -21.19
C LYS A 79 10.94 -3.19 -20.09
N LEU A 80 9.65 -2.98 -20.33
CA LEU A 80 8.60 -3.20 -19.32
C LEU A 80 7.85 -4.52 -19.47
N ARG A 81 8.13 -5.32 -20.49
CA ARG A 81 7.57 -6.67 -20.63
C ARG A 81 8.07 -7.60 -19.53
N VAL A 82 7.20 -8.50 -19.11
CA VAL A 82 7.56 -9.56 -18.15
C VAL A 82 8.43 -10.61 -18.84
N ASP A 83 8.09 -10.97 -20.08
CA ASP A 83 8.86 -11.87 -20.94
C ASP A 83 8.61 -11.54 -22.42
N ASP A 84 9.48 -12.08 -23.31
CA ASP A 84 9.44 -11.80 -24.75
C ASP A 84 8.18 -12.32 -25.46
N ASN A 85 7.49 -13.29 -24.89
CA ASN A 85 6.31 -13.94 -25.46
C ASN A 85 4.99 -13.44 -24.87
N SER A 86 5.03 -12.50 -23.94
CA SER A 86 3.86 -11.97 -23.24
C SER A 86 3.63 -10.50 -23.56
N ASP A 87 2.37 -10.13 -23.75
CA ASP A 87 1.97 -8.72 -23.79
C ASP A 87 1.83 -8.11 -22.38
N LYS A 88 2.08 -8.94 -21.34
CA LYS A 88 2.00 -8.52 -19.95
C LYS A 88 3.22 -7.70 -19.56
N THR A 89 2.97 -6.61 -18.88
CA THR A 89 4.01 -5.69 -18.40
C THR A 89 4.21 -5.80 -16.88
N ILE A 90 5.34 -5.31 -16.40
CA ILE A 90 5.57 -5.19 -14.95
C ILE A 90 4.52 -4.31 -14.25
N LEU A 91 3.87 -3.38 -14.98
CA LEU A 91 2.75 -2.59 -14.45
C LEU A 91 1.53 -3.46 -14.15
N ASP A 92 1.25 -4.48 -14.99
CA ASP A 92 0.16 -5.43 -14.76
C ASP A 92 0.46 -6.32 -13.55
N GLU A 93 1.71 -6.75 -13.39
CA GLU A 93 2.14 -7.53 -12.23
C GLU A 93 2.04 -6.72 -10.92
N LEU A 94 2.48 -5.46 -10.94
CA LEU A 94 2.38 -4.57 -9.78
C LEU A 94 0.92 -4.27 -9.42
N GLU A 95 0.05 -4.06 -10.41
CA GLU A 95 -1.39 -3.89 -10.18
C GLU A 95 -1.98 -5.09 -9.45
N THR A 96 -1.58 -6.31 -9.81
CA THR A 96 -2.01 -7.53 -9.13
C THR A 96 -1.57 -7.55 -7.68
N VAL A 97 -0.29 -7.29 -7.39
CA VAL A 97 0.24 -7.25 -6.01
C VAL A 97 -0.48 -6.19 -5.17
N ILE A 98 -0.70 -5.00 -5.71
CA ILE A 98 -1.40 -3.92 -5.00
C ILE A 98 -2.84 -4.34 -4.68
N ASN A 99 -3.54 -4.94 -5.63
CA ASN A 99 -4.90 -5.44 -5.40
C ASN A 99 -4.95 -6.53 -4.33
N ASP A 100 -4.00 -7.46 -4.34
CA ASP A 100 -3.99 -8.61 -3.44
C ASP A 100 -3.63 -8.21 -1.99
N PHE A 101 -2.75 -7.24 -1.81
CA PHE A 101 -2.28 -6.80 -0.49
C PHE A 101 -3.06 -5.60 0.05
N LEU A 102 -3.20 -4.54 -0.74
CA LEU A 102 -3.70 -3.26 -0.20
C LEU A 102 -5.22 -3.18 -0.19
N LYS A 103 -5.94 -3.79 -1.13
CA LYS A 103 -7.41 -3.78 -1.09
C LYS A 103 -7.98 -4.49 0.15
N PRO A 104 -7.53 -5.70 0.52
CA PRO A 104 -8.00 -6.35 1.74
C PRO A 104 -7.65 -5.56 3.01
N ALA A 105 -6.44 -4.97 3.06
CA ALA A 105 -5.98 -4.18 4.19
C ALA A 105 -6.63 -2.78 4.29
N ASN A 106 -7.28 -2.33 3.22
CA ASN A 106 -7.98 -1.04 3.13
C ASN A 106 -9.45 -1.11 3.59
N LYS A 107 -9.85 -2.21 4.23
CA LYS A 107 -11.20 -2.30 4.82
C LYS A 107 -11.29 -1.39 6.04
N PRO A 108 -12.43 -0.72 6.25
CA PRO A 108 -12.66 0.00 7.50
C PRO A 108 -12.50 -0.99 8.66
N ALA A 109 -11.84 -0.55 9.73
CA ALA A 109 -11.74 -1.33 10.95
C ALA A 109 -13.18 -1.57 11.45
N VAL A 110 -13.63 -2.82 11.37
CA VAL A 110 -14.85 -3.26 12.05
C VAL A 110 -14.52 -3.20 13.54
N PRO A 111 -15.29 -2.49 14.38
CA PRO A 111 -15.11 -2.56 15.81
C PRO A 111 -15.15 -4.05 16.22
N GLN A 112 -14.12 -4.53 16.90
CA GLN A 112 -14.16 -5.86 17.49
C GLN A 112 -15.33 -5.83 18.49
N GLU A 113 -16.36 -6.64 18.22
CA GLU A 113 -17.40 -6.94 19.21
C GLU A 113 -16.69 -7.54 20.42
N GLU A 114 -16.62 -6.76 21.48
CA GLU A 114 -16.25 -7.27 22.80
C GLU A 114 -17.24 -8.38 23.17
N GLN A 115 -16.72 -9.54 23.52
CA GLN A 115 -17.51 -10.66 24.02
C GLN A 115 -18.37 -10.20 25.20
N PRO A 116 -19.63 -10.65 25.30
CA PRO A 116 -20.51 -10.20 26.36
C PRO A 116 -19.98 -10.69 27.73
N ALA A 117 -19.56 -9.78 28.57
CA ALA A 117 -19.43 -10.00 29.99
C ALA A 117 -20.84 -9.95 30.61
N GLU A 118 -21.14 -10.93 31.42
CA GLU A 118 -22.43 -11.22 32.05
C GLU A 118 -23.06 -10.03 32.80
N GLU A 119 -24.38 -10.04 32.77
CA GLU A 119 -25.34 -9.16 33.41
C GLU A 119 -24.93 -8.64 34.80
N ASN A 120 -25.08 -7.35 34.98
CA ASN A 120 -25.75 -6.84 36.18
C ASN A 120 -26.48 -5.53 35.88
N ALA A 121 -27.75 -5.56 36.20
CA ALA A 121 -28.75 -4.51 35.98
C ALA A 121 -28.51 -3.27 36.86
N ASN A 122 -28.90 -2.15 36.29
CA ASN A 122 -29.47 -0.92 36.87
C ASN A 122 -28.63 0.35 36.57
N GLY A 123 -29.31 1.26 35.90
CA GLY A 123 -28.93 2.68 35.90
C GLY A 123 -29.17 3.34 34.55
N GLU A 124 -30.32 3.98 34.40
CA GLU A 124 -30.64 4.94 33.36
C GLU A 124 -29.60 6.07 33.36
N ASP A 125 -28.92 6.27 32.23
CA ASP A 125 -28.50 7.63 31.84
C ASP A 125 -28.30 7.66 30.30
N ASN A 126 -29.09 8.52 29.66
CA ASN A 126 -29.02 8.84 28.24
C ASN A 126 -27.75 9.65 27.96
N ALA A 127 -26.67 9.00 27.52
CA ALA A 127 -25.58 9.68 26.86
C ALA A 127 -25.76 9.57 25.33
N PRO A 128 -25.50 10.65 24.56
CA PRO A 128 -25.66 10.63 23.12
C PRO A 128 -24.68 9.63 22.52
N VAL A 129 -25.19 8.75 21.66
CA VAL A 129 -24.40 7.83 20.84
C VAL A 129 -23.57 8.71 19.89
N GLU A 130 -22.28 8.87 20.17
CA GLU A 130 -21.37 9.47 19.20
C GLU A 130 -21.39 8.60 17.94
N ASP A 131 -21.80 9.20 16.83
CA ASP A 131 -21.73 8.61 15.49
C ASP A 131 -20.30 8.12 15.25
N VAL A 132 -20.10 6.82 15.32
CA VAL A 132 -18.85 6.18 14.87
C VAL A 132 -18.76 6.40 13.37
N VAL A 133 -18.02 7.41 12.97
CA VAL A 133 -17.71 7.68 11.58
C VAL A 133 -16.86 6.50 11.07
N VAL A 134 -17.52 5.52 10.49
CA VAL A 134 -16.86 4.44 9.75
C VAL A 134 -16.16 5.09 8.58
N ALA A 135 -14.85 5.25 8.67
CA ALA A 135 -14.05 5.82 7.59
C ALA A 135 -14.24 4.98 6.31
N ALA A 136 -14.76 5.61 5.27
CA ALA A 136 -14.93 4.97 3.96
C ALA A 136 -13.59 4.41 3.45
N PRO A 137 -13.59 3.30 2.69
CA PRO A 137 -12.37 2.78 2.10
C PRO A 137 -11.70 3.85 1.24
N VAL A 138 -10.40 4.06 1.47
CA VAL A 138 -9.63 5.09 0.77
C VAL A 138 -9.31 4.60 -0.65
N GLU A 139 -9.50 5.46 -1.65
CA GLU A 139 -9.11 5.16 -3.02
C GLU A 139 -7.58 5.00 -3.11
N LEU A 140 -7.13 3.90 -3.73
CA LEU A 140 -5.70 3.61 -3.89
C LEU A 140 -5.13 4.38 -5.08
N LYS A 141 -4.34 5.40 -4.79
CA LYS A 141 -3.73 6.30 -5.79
C LYS A 141 -2.73 5.59 -6.71
N SER A 142 -2.08 4.55 -6.21
CA SER A 142 -1.14 3.75 -7.00
C SER A 142 -1.84 3.03 -8.16
N LEU A 143 -3.06 2.52 -7.96
CA LEU A 143 -3.83 1.87 -9.03
C LEU A 143 -4.22 2.87 -10.13
N ASP A 144 -4.65 4.06 -9.74
CA ASP A 144 -4.95 5.14 -10.68
C ASP A 144 -3.72 5.55 -11.48
N LYS A 145 -2.57 5.67 -10.81
CA LYS A 145 -1.32 6.00 -11.48
C LYS A 145 -0.89 4.89 -12.45
N ILE A 146 -0.96 3.63 -12.04
CA ILE A 146 -0.66 2.49 -12.92
C ILE A 146 -1.55 2.50 -14.15
N LYS A 147 -2.85 2.74 -13.99
CA LYS A 147 -3.77 2.84 -15.11
C LYS A 147 -3.34 3.92 -16.11
N ARG A 148 -3.01 5.12 -15.64
CA ARG A 148 -2.51 6.21 -16.49
C ARG A 148 -1.20 5.84 -17.18
N MET A 149 -0.27 5.22 -16.47
CA MET A 149 1.01 4.75 -17.02
C MET A 149 0.80 3.68 -18.11
N LYS A 150 -0.14 2.75 -17.93
CA LYS A 150 -0.49 1.75 -18.95
C LYS A 150 -1.14 2.38 -20.18
N GLU A 151 -2.01 3.36 -20.01
CA GLU A 151 -2.61 4.11 -21.11
C GLU A 151 -1.55 4.89 -21.91
N GLN A 152 -0.61 5.53 -21.20
CA GLN A 152 0.51 6.25 -21.81
C GLN A 152 1.42 5.30 -22.60
N LEU A 153 1.76 4.14 -22.02
CA LEU A 153 2.56 3.12 -22.69
C LEU A 153 1.90 2.62 -23.98
N LYS A 154 0.58 2.41 -23.96
CA LYS A 154 -0.20 2.00 -25.15
C LYS A 154 -0.22 3.09 -26.23
N ARG A 155 -0.31 4.35 -25.83
CA ARG A 155 -0.46 5.49 -26.74
C ARG A 155 0.88 5.92 -27.33
N ASN A 156 1.92 5.97 -26.50
CA ASN A 156 3.21 6.56 -26.84
C ASN A 156 4.32 5.52 -27.02
N SER A 157 4.05 4.23 -26.75
CA SER A 157 5.02 3.14 -26.67
C SER A 157 6.15 3.39 -25.66
N PHE A 158 5.99 4.37 -24.80
CA PHE A 158 6.91 4.77 -23.75
C PHE A 158 6.12 5.32 -22.56
N VAL A 159 6.62 5.11 -21.37
CA VAL A 159 6.04 5.64 -20.15
C VAL A 159 7.10 6.23 -19.23
N SER A 160 6.75 7.33 -18.57
CA SER A 160 7.45 7.91 -17.44
C SER A 160 6.44 8.25 -16.34
N TYR A 161 6.87 8.17 -15.10
CA TYR A 161 6.02 8.57 -13.97
C TYR A 161 5.65 10.06 -14.01
N TRP A 162 6.52 10.88 -14.57
CA TRP A 162 6.44 12.35 -14.52
C TRP A 162 5.68 12.99 -15.69
N ASP A 163 5.24 12.20 -16.66
CA ASP A 163 4.47 12.67 -17.81
C ASP A 163 2.96 12.67 -17.57
#